data_e145bd1f6296dc45eb7a3a46d40d8094
#
_entry.id   e145bd1f6296dc45eb7a3a46d40d8094
#
_cell.length_a   1.000
_cell.length_b   1.000
_cell.length_c   1.000
_cell.angle_alpha   90.00
_cell.angle_beta   90.00
_cell.angle_gamma   90.00
#
_symmetry.space_group_name_H-M   'P 1'
#
loop_
_entity.id
_entity.type
_entity.pdbx_description
1 polymer ?
#
loop_
_entity_poly.entity_id
_entity_poly.type
_entity_poly.pdbx_seq_one_letter_code
_entity_poly.pdbx_strand_id
1 'polypeptide(L)'
;MKMTEQILNDLEDPDIGLGYSETQAYNTLYKGGLSIYSTQDLEIQGICDQIVNDDSNYPSNIEYGLSYALTVTRADGTQENYSSGHIKQFRNMKYGLTFDSEEEGYQVIEEFKASIAQEGDTYDEVIDLSPQPQASVTVIDQATGQIKAMVGGRGTKSSSMSLN
;
A
#
# COMPACT_ATOMS: atom_id res chain seq x y z
N MET A 1 -4.08 9.57 1.11
CA MET A 1 -3.23 10.47 0.29
C MET A 1 -1.90 10.58 0.99
N LYS A 2 -0.79 10.40 0.28
CA LYS A 2 0.53 10.49 0.90
C LYS A 2 0.93 11.94 1.07
N MET A 3 1.68 12.25 2.14
CA MET A 3 2.20 13.60 2.38
C MET A 3 2.95 14.15 1.16
N THR A 4 3.73 13.32 0.46
CA THR A 4 4.46 13.71 -0.75
C THR A 4 3.55 14.11 -1.91
N GLU A 5 2.45 13.38 -2.14
CA GLU A 5 1.45 13.74 -3.16
C GLU A 5 0.75 15.04 -2.83
N GLN A 6 0.40 15.24 -1.56
CA GLN A 6 -0.21 16.50 -1.13
C GLN A 6 0.73 17.67 -1.37
N ILE A 7 2.00 17.55 -1.00
CA ILE A 7 2.99 18.62 -1.20
C ILE A 7 3.20 18.90 -2.69
N LEU A 8 3.25 17.88 -3.55
CA LEU A 8 3.35 18.07 -4.98
C LEU A 8 2.14 18.83 -5.52
N ASN A 9 0.92 18.39 -5.17
CA ASN A 9 -0.30 19.06 -5.56
C ASN A 9 -0.36 20.51 -5.06
N ASP A 10 0.04 20.75 -3.80
CA ASP A 10 0.07 22.10 -3.22
C ASP A 10 1.10 23.00 -3.94
N LEU A 11 2.25 22.46 -4.38
CA LEU A 11 3.25 23.21 -5.15
C LEU A 11 2.78 23.56 -6.56
N GLU A 12 1.96 22.70 -7.16
CA GLU A 12 1.40 22.87 -8.51
C GLU A 12 0.18 23.80 -8.53
N ASP A 13 -0.57 23.85 -7.43
CA ASP A 13 -1.78 24.67 -7.33
C ASP A 13 -1.43 26.17 -7.38
N PRO A 14 -1.97 26.95 -8.35
CA PRO A 14 -1.69 28.37 -8.46
C PRO A 14 -2.37 29.22 -7.39
N ASP A 15 -3.41 28.70 -6.71
CA ASP A 15 -4.22 29.46 -5.75
C ASP A 15 -3.66 29.35 -4.31
N ILE A 16 -3.12 28.16 -3.94
CA ILE A 16 -2.62 27.88 -2.59
C ILE A 16 -1.10 27.67 -2.54
N GLY A 17 -0.48 27.35 -3.66
CA GLY A 17 0.93 27.04 -3.79
C GLY A 17 1.71 28.04 -4.66
N LEU A 18 2.61 27.51 -5.46
CA LEU A 18 3.52 28.30 -6.29
C LEU A 18 3.21 28.22 -7.79
N GLY A 19 2.19 27.46 -8.18
CA GLY A 19 1.81 27.26 -9.57
C GLY A 19 2.91 26.60 -10.41
N TYR A 20 3.69 25.71 -9.81
CA TYR A 20 4.79 25.02 -10.49
C TYR A 20 4.26 23.99 -11.50
N SER A 21 5.04 23.75 -12.55
CA SER A 21 4.83 22.56 -13.37
C SER A 21 5.21 21.30 -12.55
N GLU A 22 4.66 20.12 -12.91
CA GLU A 22 4.97 18.84 -12.29
C GLU A 22 6.48 18.60 -12.11
N THR A 23 7.28 18.89 -13.16
CA THR A 23 8.75 18.77 -13.09
C THR A 23 9.39 19.74 -12.10
N GLN A 24 8.86 20.97 -11.98
CA GLN A 24 9.36 21.97 -11.03
C GLN A 24 8.99 21.56 -9.61
N ALA A 25 7.73 21.15 -9.36
CA ALA A 25 7.27 20.67 -8.07
C ALA A 25 8.09 19.48 -7.58
N TYR A 26 8.32 18.48 -8.45
CA TYR A 26 9.16 17.32 -8.16
C TYR A 26 10.59 17.71 -7.79
N ASN A 27 11.24 18.56 -8.58
CA ASN A 27 12.60 19.03 -8.30
C ASN A 27 12.69 19.84 -7.01
N THR A 28 11.67 20.66 -6.72
CA THR A 28 11.60 21.44 -5.49
C THR A 28 11.45 20.53 -4.28
N LEU A 29 10.58 19.53 -4.34
CA LEU A 29 10.38 18.59 -3.24
C LEU A 29 11.63 17.75 -2.95
N TYR A 30 12.28 17.20 -3.97
CA TYR A 30 13.37 16.24 -3.77
C TYR A 30 14.77 16.84 -3.79
N LYS A 31 14.94 18.05 -4.34
CA LYS A 31 16.26 18.69 -4.52
C LYS A 31 16.30 20.14 -4.04
N GLY A 32 15.14 20.74 -3.74
CA GLY A 32 15.04 22.17 -3.40
C GLY A 32 15.35 22.51 -1.95
N GLY A 33 15.63 21.52 -1.09
CA GLY A 33 15.96 21.76 0.32
C GLY A 33 14.78 22.26 1.15
N LEU A 34 13.55 21.82 0.85
CA LEU A 34 12.35 22.20 1.59
C LEU A 34 12.42 21.71 3.05
N SER A 35 11.99 22.59 3.98
CA SER A 35 11.68 22.20 5.34
C SER A 35 10.18 21.94 5.48
N ILE A 36 9.80 20.69 5.74
CA ILE A 36 8.41 20.27 5.85
C ILE A 36 8.06 20.14 7.33
N TYR A 37 7.08 20.92 7.78
CA TYR A 37 6.56 20.88 9.15
C TYR A 37 5.23 20.12 9.17
N SER A 38 5.13 19.10 10.00
CA SER A 38 3.90 18.36 10.22
C SER A 38 3.38 18.62 11.63
N THR A 39 2.08 18.35 11.82
CA THR A 39 1.42 18.40 13.14
C THR A 39 1.53 17.09 13.91
N GLN A 40 2.19 16.08 13.31
CA GLN A 40 2.37 14.75 13.88
C GLN A 40 3.13 14.85 15.22
N ASP A 41 2.59 14.13 16.22
CA ASP A 41 3.25 13.88 17.50
C ASP A 41 3.87 12.48 17.45
N LEU A 42 5.19 12.40 17.53
CA LEU A 42 5.91 11.13 17.38
C LEU A 42 5.65 10.15 18.52
N GLU A 43 5.37 10.65 19.73
CA GLU A 43 5.04 9.79 20.88
C GLU A 43 3.67 9.15 20.68
N ILE A 44 2.66 9.95 20.33
CA ILE A 44 1.30 9.47 20.05
C ILE A 44 1.32 8.53 18.83
N GLN A 45 2.06 8.88 17.77
CA GLN A 45 2.20 8.02 16.59
C GLN A 45 2.81 6.66 16.97
N GLY A 46 3.88 6.65 17.76
CA GLY A 46 4.53 5.42 18.21
C GLY A 46 3.61 4.51 19.02
N ILE A 47 2.79 5.09 19.90
CA ILE A 47 1.77 4.35 20.67
C ILE A 47 0.72 3.74 19.72
N CYS A 48 0.21 4.53 18.78
CA CYS A 48 -0.78 4.05 17.80
C CYS A 48 -0.21 2.93 16.93
N ASP A 49 1.01 3.07 16.42
CA ASP A 49 1.69 2.05 15.61
C ASP A 49 1.88 0.75 16.40
N GLN A 50 2.30 0.84 17.67
CA GLN A 50 2.47 -0.32 18.53
C GLN A 50 1.15 -1.04 18.77
N ILE A 51 0.08 -0.33 19.12
CA ILE A 51 -1.22 -0.93 19.45
C ILE A 51 -1.86 -1.57 18.23
N VAL A 52 -1.79 -0.91 17.07
CA VAL A 52 -2.39 -1.41 15.82
C VAL A 52 -1.66 -2.65 15.31
N ASN A 53 -0.34 -2.76 15.51
CA ASN A 53 0.46 -3.90 15.06
C ASN A 53 0.69 -4.98 16.13
N ASP A 54 0.14 -4.84 17.32
CA ASP A 54 0.21 -5.87 18.35
C ASP A 54 -0.88 -6.94 18.13
N ASP A 55 -0.47 -8.12 17.67
CA ASP A 55 -1.36 -9.24 17.35
C ASP A 55 -2.20 -9.69 18.55
N SER A 56 -1.76 -9.43 19.79
CA SER A 56 -2.53 -9.75 21.01
C SER A 56 -3.85 -8.98 21.13
N ASN A 57 -3.99 -7.87 20.42
CA ASN A 57 -5.22 -7.07 20.34
C ASN A 57 -6.26 -7.62 19.36
N TYR A 58 -5.96 -8.73 18.66
CA TYR A 58 -6.80 -9.33 17.63
C TYR A 58 -7.13 -10.78 17.94
N PRO A 59 -8.14 -11.37 17.24
CA PRO A 59 -8.41 -12.80 17.35
C PRO A 59 -7.19 -13.65 17.02
N SER A 60 -7.06 -14.81 17.67
CA SER A 60 -5.91 -15.71 17.50
C SER A 60 -5.85 -16.43 16.13
N ASN A 61 -6.93 -16.39 15.37
CA ASN A 61 -7.02 -16.96 14.01
C ASN A 61 -6.86 -15.85 12.95
N ILE A 62 -5.67 -15.29 12.87
CA ILE A 62 -5.34 -14.29 11.85
C ILE A 62 -5.23 -15.01 10.50
N GLU A 63 -5.92 -14.48 9.51
CA GLU A 63 -5.76 -14.84 8.10
C GLU A 63 -5.07 -13.69 7.36
N TYR A 64 -4.46 -13.99 6.22
CA TYR A 64 -3.81 -12.98 5.36
C TYR A 64 -4.63 -12.76 4.10
N GLY A 65 -5.13 -11.55 3.93
CA GLY A 65 -5.83 -11.13 2.71
C GLY A 65 -4.84 -10.75 1.62
N LEU A 66 -5.11 -11.19 0.38
CA LEU A 66 -4.26 -10.91 -0.77
C LEU A 66 -4.86 -9.81 -1.66
N SER A 67 -4.10 -8.73 -1.86
CA SER A 67 -4.24 -7.81 -2.98
C SER A 67 -3.11 -8.07 -3.97
N TYR A 68 -3.46 -8.35 -5.24
CA TYR A 68 -2.53 -8.76 -6.27
C TYR A 68 -2.82 -8.10 -7.60
N ALA A 69 -1.79 -7.59 -8.23
CA ALA A 69 -1.81 -7.13 -9.61
C ALA A 69 -0.54 -7.65 -10.31
N LEU A 70 -0.70 -8.21 -11.49
CA LEU A 70 0.38 -8.73 -12.33
C LEU A 70 0.16 -8.30 -13.76
N THR A 71 1.17 -7.69 -14.37
CA THR A 71 1.27 -7.50 -15.83
C THR A 71 2.31 -8.47 -16.38
N VAL A 72 1.87 -9.36 -17.25
CA VAL A 72 2.75 -10.26 -18.01
C VAL A 72 2.97 -9.66 -19.38
N THR A 73 4.24 -9.41 -19.75
CA THR A 73 4.59 -9.04 -21.11
C THR A 73 5.16 -10.27 -21.80
N ARG A 74 4.46 -10.74 -22.84
CA ARG A 74 4.83 -11.90 -23.65
C ARG A 74 6.02 -11.59 -24.55
N ALA A 75 6.68 -12.62 -25.08
CA ALA A 75 7.83 -12.47 -25.99
C ALA A 75 7.50 -11.67 -27.26
N ASP A 76 6.25 -11.64 -27.71
CA ASP A 76 5.78 -10.85 -28.85
C ASP A 76 5.40 -9.40 -28.52
N GLY A 77 5.57 -8.99 -27.24
CA GLY A 77 5.21 -7.66 -26.73
C GLY A 77 3.74 -7.51 -26.29
N THR A 78 2.92 -8.55 -26.40
CA THR A 78 1.54 -8.53 -25.90
C THR A 78 1.54 -8.45 -24.38
N GLN A 79 0.63 -7.65 -23.81
CA GLN A 79 0.48 -7.52 -22.35
C GLN A 79 -0.83 -8.14 -21.88
N GLU A 80 -0.74 -8.94 -20.83
CA GLU A 80 -1.88 -9.53 -20.12
C GLU A 80 -1.86 -9.12 -18.66
N ASN A 81 -3.04 -8.72 -18.14
CA ASN A 81 -3.17 -8.25 -16.76
C ASN A 81 -3.98 -9.25 -15.93
N TYR A 82 -3.44 -9.58 -14.78
CA TYR A 82 -4.03 -10.47 -13.79
C TYR A 82 -4.23 -9.76 -12.46
N SER A 83 -5.17 -10.24 -11.66
CA SER A 83 -5.53 -9.67 -10.37
C SER A 83 -5.85 -10.76 -9.35
N SER A 84 -6.08 -10.36 -8.10
CA SER A 84 -6.57 -11.24 -7.03
C SER A 84 -7.78 -12.09 -7.48
N GLY A 85 -8.64 -11.56 -8.36
CA GLY A 85 -9.78 -12.30 -8.91
C GLY A 85 -9.38 -13.54 -9.71
N HIS A 86 -8.28 -13.49 -10.46
CA HIS A 86 -7.77 -14.63 -11.23
C HIS A 86 -7.19 -15.71 -10.31
N ILE A 87 -6.46 -15.32 -9.25
CA ILE A 87 -5.97 -16.27 -8.23
C ILE A 87 -7.13 -16.93 -7.50
N LYS A 88 -8.16 -16.16 -7.14
CA LYS A 88 -9.39 -16.67 -6.52
C LYS A 88 -10.07 -17.72 -7.41
N GLN A 89 -10.15 -17.48 -8.71
CA GLN A 89 -10.70 -18.43 -9.68
C GLN A 89 -9.80 -19.66 -9.83
N PHE A 90 -8.49 -19.48 -9.91
CA PHE A 90 -7.50 -20.55 -9.98
C PHE A 90 -7.61 -21.53 -8.81
N ARG A 91 -7.77 -21.00 -7.58
CA ARG A 91 -7.98 -21.79 -6.37
C ARG A 91 -9.43 -22.25 -6.16
N ASN A 92 -10.35 -21.88 -7.04
CA ASN A 92 -11.79 -22.15 -6.92
C ASN A 92 -12.39 -21.73 -5.57
N MET A 93 -11.95 -20.57 -5.05
CA MET A 93 -12.40 -20.04 -3.77
C MET A 93 -13.75 -19.33 -3.93
N LYS A 94 -14.72 -19.73 -3.13
CA LYS A 94 -16.09 -19.18 -3.19
C LYS A 94 -16.24 -17.84 -2.46
N TYR A 95 -15.53 -17.69 -1.33
CA TYR A 95 -15.55 -16.49 -0.49
C TYR A 95 -14.20 -15.75 -0.58
N GLY A 96 -13.83 -14.90 0.35
CA GLY A 96 -12.62 -14.07 0.32
C GLY A 96 -11.35 -14.78 -0.19
N LEU A 97 -10.35 -14.03 -0.52
CA LEU A 97 -9.03 -14.55 -0.86
C LEU A 97 -8.12 -14.33 0.35
N THR A 98 -8.17 -15.28 1.28
CA THR A 98 -7.37 -15.28 2.51
C THR A 98 -6.58 -16.57 2.64
N PHE A 99 -5.47 -16.52 3.36
CA PHE A 99 -4.54 -17.62 3.61
C PHE A 99 -4.20 -17.70 5.10
N ASP A 100 -3.84 -18.87 5.57
CA ASP A 100 -3.45 -19.08 6.98
C ASP A 100 -2.07 -18.50 7.29
N SER A 101 -1.24 -18.24 6.28
CA SER A 101 0.07 -17.58 6.42
C SER A 101 0.47 -16.81 5.16
N GLU A 102 1.45 -15.91 5.30
CA GLU A 102 2.04 -15.21 4.15
C GLU A 102 2.73 -16.20 3.20
N GLU A 103 3.39 -17.23 3.74
CA GLU A 103 4.08 -18.26 2.97
C GLU A 103 3.12 -19.00 2.06
N GLU A 104 1.93 -19.37 2.56
CA GLU A 104 0.88 -19.98 1.74
C GLU A 104 0.43 -19.04 0.64
N GLY A 105 0.22 -17.76 0.94
CA GLY A 105 -0.14 -16.76 -0.04
C GLY A 105 0.87 -16.65 -1.18
N TYR A 106 2.16 -16.54 -0.85
CA TYR A 106 3.23 -16.51 -1.84
C TYR A 106 3.33 -17.81 -2.65
N GLN A 107 3.19 -18.97 -2.01
CA GLN A 107 3.18 -20.25 -2.72
C GLN A 107 2.07 -20.30 -3.79
N VAL A 108 0.87 -19.86 -3.44
CA VAL A 108 -0.27 -19.84 -4.37
C VAL A 108 -0.03 -18.88 -5.54
N ILE A 109 0.60 -17.73 -5.29
CA ILE A 109 0.99 -16.79 -6.35
C ILE A 109 1.98 -17.45 -7.31
N GLU A 110 3.01 -18.14 -6.81
CA GLU A 110 3.99 -18.83 -7.66
C GLU A 110 3.35 -19.99 -8.45
N GLU A 111 2.44 -20.77 -7.86
CA GLU A 111 1.66 -21.81 -8.56
C GLU A 111 0.80 -21.19 -9.69
N PHE A 112 0.17 -20.06 -9.42
CA PHE A 112 -0.62 -19.33 -10.42
C PHE A 112 0.28 -18.85 -11.57
N LYS A 113 1.41 -18.17 -11.25
CA LYS A 113 2.37 -17.71 -12.26
C LYS A 113 2.88 -18.86 -13.11
N ALA A 114 3.24 -19.98 -12.49
CA ALA A 114 3.69 -21.17 -13.21
C ALA A 114 2.61 -21.71 -14.16
N SER A 115 1.32 -21.58 -13.82
CA SER A 115 0.20 -22.06 -14.65
C SER A 115 -0.02 -21.22 -15.92
N ILE A 116 0.43 -19.97 -15.93
CA ILE A 116 0.24 -19.02 -17.06
C ILE A 116 1.55 -18.73 -17.81
N ALA A 117 2.67 -19.18 -17.28
CA ALA A 117 4.02 -18.86 -17.78
C ALA A 117 4.25 -19.42 -19.21
N GLN A 118 4.90 -18.60 -20.04
CA GLN A 118 5.39 -18.98 -21.37
C GLN A 118 6.85 -18.58 -21.51
N GLU A 119 7.55 -19.18 -22.47
CA GLU A 119 8.96 -18.89 -22.71
C GLU A 119 9.15 -17.43 -23.19
N GLY A 120 10.05 -16.70 -22.53
CA GLY A 120 10.35 -15.30 -22.83
C GLY A 120 9.45 -14.27 -22.16
N ASP A 121 8.56 -14.68 -21.25
CA ASP A 121 7.72 -13.76 -20.48
C ASP A 121 8.54 -12.91 -19.51
N THR A 122 8.09 -11.66 -19.32
CA THR A 122 8.54 -10.79 -18.25
C THR A 122 7.36 -10.38 -17.37
N TYR A 123 7.63 -10.20 -16.07
CA TYR A 123 6.60 -9.97 -15.05
C TYR A 123 6.82 -8.63 -14.33
N ASP A 124 5.75 -7.85 -14.21
CA ASP A 124 5.67 -6.67 -13.32
C ASP A 124 4.52 -6.91 -12.35
N GLU A 125 4.85 -7.11 -11.06
CA GLU A 125 3.85 -7.52 -10.07
C GLU A 125 3.86 -6.65 -8.82
N VAL A 126 2.67 -6.48 -8.25
CA VAL A 126 2.45 -5.88 -6.93
C VAL A 126 1.72 -6.90 -6.07
N ILE A 127 2.34 -7.26 -4.95
CA ILE A 127 1.80 -8.20 -3.96
C ILE A 127 1.62 -7.45 -2.65
N ASP A 128 0.43 -7.52 -2.06
CA ASP A 128 0.15 -7.08 -0.70
C ASP A 128 -0.60 -8.20 0.02
N LEU A 129 0.10 -8.85 0.96
CA LEU A 129 -0.45 -9.84 1.89
C LEU A 129 -0.56 -9.17 3.25
N SER A 130 -1.78 -8.85 3.65
CA SER A 130 -2.02 -8.11 4.91
C SER A 130 -2.87 -8.91 5.89
N PRO A 131 -2.48 -8.91 7.19
CA PRO A 131 -3.21 -9.65 8.22
C PRO A 131 -4.64 -9.12 8.38
N GLN A 132 -5.60 -10.03 8.59
CA GLN A 132 -7.00 -9.73 8.81
C GLN A 132 -7.43 -10.13 10.23
N PRO A 133 -8.31 -9.36 10.90
CA PRO A 133 -8.92 -8.10 10.44
C PRO A 133 -7.93 -6.92 10.41
N GLN A 134 -8.23 -5.93 9.57
CA GLN A 134 -7.51 -4.66 9.52
C GLN A 134 -8.08 -3.66 10.54
N ALA A 135 -7.23 -2.75 11.02
CA ALA A 135 -7.62 -1.64 11.88
C ALA A 135 -6.90 -0.36 11.45
N SER A 136 -7.56 0.77 11.60
CA SER A 136 -6.96 2.09 11.38
C SER A 136 -7.28 3.03 12.53
N VAL A 137 -6.36 3.98 12.80
CA VAL A 137 -6.51 4.97 13.86
C VAL A 137 -6.14 6.35 13.33
N THR A 138 -6.96 7.35 13.64
CA THR A 138 -6.63 8.76 13.43
C THR A 138 -6.86 9.52 14.72
N VAL A 139 -5.83 10.20 15.21
CA VAL A 139 -5.89 11.05 16.42
C VAL A 139 -5.87 12.50 16.03
N ILE A 140 -6.92 13.24 16.44
CA ILE A 140 -7.09 14.66 16.13
C ILE A 140 -7.19 15.45 17.43
N ASP A 141 -6.41 16.52 17.55
CA ASP A 141 -6.58 17.52 18.61
C ASP A 141 -7.83 18.36 18.32
N GLN A 142 -8.84 18.21 19.17
CA GLN A 142 -10.13 18.89 19.00
C GLN A 142 -10.04 20.43 19.08
N ALA A 143 -9.08 20.97 19.82
CA ALA A 143 -8.94 22.41 20.00
C ALA A 143 -8.37 23.10 18.76
N THR A 144 -7.49 22.40 18.04
CA THR A 144 -6.74 22.97 16.90
C THR A 144 -7.14 22.35 15.56
N GLY A 145 -7.83 21.20 15.56
CA GLY A 145 -8.12 20.41 14.37
C GLY A 145 -6.91 19.69 13.77
N GLN A 146 -5.75 19.72 14.46
CA GLN A 146 -4.52 19.11 13.98
C GLN A 146 -4.53 17.60 14.12
N ILE A 147 -4.09 16.90 13.07
CA ILE A 147 -3.85 15.45 13.14
C ILE A 147 -2.54 15.20 13.87
N LYS A 148 -2.59 14.47 14.99
CA LYS A 148 -1.45 14.12 15.83
C LYS A 148 -0.86 12.76 15.49
N ALA A 149 -1.69 11.79 15.09
CA ALA A 149 -1.27 10.48 14.64
C ALA A 149 -2.23 9.90 13.61
N MET A 150 -1.70 9.07 12.71
CA MET A 150 -2.49 8.35 11.72
C MET A 150 -1.84 7.00 11.41
N VAL A 151 -2.59 5.91 11.62
CA VAL A 151 -2.22 4.55 11.24
C VAL A 151 -3.30 4.02 10.32
N GLY A 152 -2.96 3.72 9.07
CA GLY A 152 -3.92 3.34 8.04
C GLY A 152 -4.24 1.85 7.99
N GLY A 153 -3.45 0.98 8.64
CA GLY A 153 -3.66 -0.47 8.65
C GLY A 153 -2.57 -1.22 9.40
N ARG A 154 -2.80 -2.52 9.59
CA ARG A 154 -1.84 -3.47 10.16
C ARG A 154 -0.88 -4.00 9.11
N GLY A 155 0.26 -4.50 9.57
CA GLY A 155 1.27 -5.15 8.76
C GLY A 155 2.34 -4.20 8.24
N THR A 156 3.37 -4.80 7.66
CA THR A 156 4.51 -4.06 7.11
C THR A 156 4.18 -3.53 5.72
N LYS A 157 4.36 -2.24 5.54
CA LYS A 157 4.20 -1.62 4.22
C LYS A 157 5.44 -1.84 3.38
N SER A 158 5.34 -2.67 2.37
CA SER A 158 6.47 -3.07 1.52
C SER A 158 6.79 -2.07 0.41
N SER A 159 5.87 -1.15 0.08
CA SER A 159 6.09 -0.17 -0.98
C SER A 159 5.71 1.25 -0.60
N SER A 160 6.37 2.23 -1.22
CA SER A 160 6.05 3.64 -1.04
C SER A 160 4.69 4.05 -1.61
N MET A 161 4.06 3.20 -2.44
CA MET A 161 2.78 3.41 -3.11
C MET A 161 1.63 2.55 -2.55
N SER A 162 1.85 1.79 -1.45
CA SER A 162 0.78 1.04 -0.79
C SER A 162 -0.26 1.99 -0.19
N LEU A 163 -1.54 1.67 -0.36
CA LEU A 163 -2.64 2.39 0.26
C LEU A 163 -2.58 2.25 1.79
N ASN A 164 -2.96 3.32 2.46
CA ASN A 164 -3.19 3.30 3.91
C ASN A 164 -4.67 3.05 4.18
#